data_0526a267f956bd8b9e9540e3b53f45a3
#
_entry.id   0526a267f956bd8b9e9540e3b53f45a3
#
_cell.length_a   1.000
_cell.length_b   1.000
_cell.length_c   1.000
_cell.angle_alpha   90.00
_cell.angle_beta   90.00
_cell.angle_gamma   90.00
#
_symmetry.space_group_name_H-M   'P 1'
#
loop_
_entity.id
_entity.type
_entity.pdbx_description
1 polymer ?
#
loop_
_entity_poly.entity_id
_entity_poly.type
_entity_poly.pdbx_seq_one_letter_code
_entity_poly.pdbx_strand_id
1 'polypeptide(L)'
;MSVHHARKNMKDKNRFSVLLKHLTSMANLKNYALAKSLQYDESYISKWISGKLLPSDKNHELILQAISECIVQSLTPETIPVFLKEYQVRDIIDLQAAVYEHLESEYNYVKELQTSTGSEVASKIFYYPELTLDQFIFKMKHPSLRKVDSVNCHAMVDILNIDTNYQMLITEMNGLHNDRKLILPGVHFSLMLDMEHTDLSNSKIAVFLIDLLSNLANIDFNLYYGTQAEKKLIFSVKDIYSISGMLMDQNHCLSVTTIEDETLSSELYHKLKSLCNKESLLIRKTSIEAMIRSHEYEHALFAQNPACLLAHFTEHFLPDDLHEELLETFEPVLDQADPNTLRHLHSLTKQLLSSAPIKILFYASVFNDFAISGEMDFYGCRVQLTPKQRLVLMNYIDRLYHNNHNFDIRVLPDGVLSDYQHIPRPSVIFADTFCSLRLKRNTPDYCICVTNKFFLNEIFSDFYYETWNSDSLIKADSLISHSILSLEILISEV
;
A
#
# COMPACT_ATOMS: atom_id res chain seq x y z
N MET A 1 25.93 24.27 -19.95
CA MET A 1 27.19 24.04 -19.19
C MET A 1 27.01 23.99 -17.66
N SER A 2 25.84 24.25 -17.07
CA SER A 2 25.66 24.30 -15.60
C SER A 2 25.22 22.98 -14.93
N VAL A 3 24.55 22.08 -15.65
CA VAL A 3 24.02 20.82 -15.11
C VAL A 3 25.12 19.76 -14.87
N HIS A 4 26.20 19.78 -15.66
CA HIS A 4 27.32 18.83 -15.50
C HIS A 4 28.20 19.17 -14.30
N HIS A 5 28.28 20.45 -13.88
CA HIS A 5 29.05 20.84 -12.68
C HIS A 5 28.34 20.51 -11.36
N ALA A 6 27.00 20.57 -11.35
CA ALA A 6 26.22 20.18 -10.17
C ALA A 6 26.25 18.65 -9.91
N ARG A 7 26.26 17.84 -10.98
CA ARG A 7 26.42 16.38 -10.85
C ARG A 7 27.80 15.94 -10.33
N LYS A 8 28.86 16.68 -10.65
CA LYS A 8 30.22 16.35 -10.20
C LYS A 8 30.42 16.60 -8.70
N ASN A 9 29.76 17.61 -8.12
CA ASN A 9 29.87 17.93 -6.69
C ASN A 9 29.03 17.03 -5.76
N MET A 10 28.14 16.16 -6.28
CA MET A 10 27.36 15.23 -5.47
C MET A 10 27.97 13.83 -5.35
N LYS A 11 28.97 13.49 -6.20
CA LYS A 11 29.68 12.20 -6.15
C LYS A 11 30.64 12.05 -4.96
N ASP A 12 31.00 13.13 -4.28
CA ASP A 12 32.05 13.13 -3.25
C ASP A 12 31.55 13.08 -1.79
N LYS A 13 30.24 12.98 -1.54
CA LYS A 13 29.73 12.83 -0.16
C LYS A 13 29.56 11.36 0.16
N ASN A 14 30.32 10.87 1.14
CA ASN A 14 30.15 9.50 1.60
C ASN A 14 28.79 9.30 2.28
N ARG A 15 28.20 8.12 2.13
CA ARG A 15 26.86 7.78 2.61
C ARG A 15 26.73 7.91 4.13
N PHE A 16 27.75 7.49 4.87
CA PHE A 16 27.83 7.66 6.31
C PHE A 16 27.68 9.12 6.74
N SER A 17 28.37 10.05 6.05
CA SER A 17 28.29 11.47 6.37
C SER A 17 26.90 12.06 6.08
N VAL A 18 26.25 11.58 5.04
CA VAL A 18 24.87 12.00 4.68
C VAL A 18 23.90 11.54 5.76
N LEU A 19 24.01 10.27 6.18
CA LEU A 19 23.17 9.72 7.26
C LEU A 19 23.41 10.46 8.57
N LEU A 20 24.65 10.59 9.00
CA LEU A 20 25.01 11.25 10.27
C LEU A 20 24.49 12.69 10.30
N LYS A 21 24.62 13.43 9.19
CA LYS A 21 24.07 14.77 9.06
C LYS A 21 22.54 14.81 9.17
N HIS A 22 21.88 13.84 8.54
CA HIS A 22 20.42 13.70 8.58
C HIS A 22 19.94 13.47 10.01
N LEU A 23 20.49 12.45 10.67
CA LEU A 23 20.12 12.07 12.04
C LEU A 23 20.36 13.21 13.05
N THR A 24 21.52 13.86 12.99
CA THR A 24 21.82 14.99 13.88
C THR A 24 20.91 16.18 13.63
N SER A 25 20.53 16.43 12.36
CA SER A 25 19.59 17.50 12.01
C SER A 25 18.17 17.22 12.52
N MET A 26 17.68 15.99 12.35
CA MET A 26 16.37 15.59 12.83
C MET A 26 16.25 15.61 14.36
N ALA A 27 17.32 15.15 15.05
CA ALA A 27 17.40 15.19 16.51
C ALA A 27 17.69 16.59 17.07
N ASN A 28 17.87 17.59 16.21
CA ASN A 28 18.32 18.94 16.58
C ASN A 28 19.60 18.94 17.44
N LEU A 29 20.48 17.96 17.19
CA LEU A 29 21.69 17.73 17.96
C LEU A 29 22.86 18.54 17.36
N LYS A 30 23.41 19.46 18.14
CA LYS A 30 24.53 20.30 17.71
C LYS A 30 25.85 19.52 17.76
N ASN A 31 26.78 19.81 16.83
CA ASN A 31 28.07 19.15 16.74
C ASN A 31 28.86 19.15 18.05
N TYR A 32 28.86 20.27 18.77
CA TYR A 32 29.58 20.37 20.04
C TYR A 32 29.00 19.45 21.13
N ALA A 33 27.67 19.23 21.13
CA ALA A 33 27.01 18.37 22.09
C ALA A 33 27.35 16.89 21.82
N LEU A 34 27.35 16.50 20.55
CA LEU A 34 27.79 15.19 20.12
C LEU A 34 29.29 14.97 20.44
N ALA A 35 30.15 15.94 20.16
CA ALA A 35 31.57 15.92 20.48
C ALA A 35 31.83 15.72 21.97
N LYS A 36 31.10 16.45 22.81
CA LYS A 36 31.20 16.35 24.27
C LYS A 36 30.78 14.96 24.78
N SER A 37 29.68 14.41 24.25
CA SER A 37 29.17 13.09 24.61
C SER A 37 30.19 11.99 24.24
N LEU A 38 30.82 12.09 23.08
CA LEU A 38 31.79 11.12 22.55
C LEU A 38 33.20 11.34 23.09
N GLN A 39 33.46 12.39 23.84
CA GLN A 39 34.77 12.83 24.31
C GLN A 39 35.79 13.05 23.15
N TYR A 40 35.29 13.58 22.03
CA TYR A 40 36.06 13.95 20.86
C TYR A 40 36.11 15.47 20.69
N ASP A 41 37.12 15.93 19.97
CA ASP A 41 37.15 17.35 19.54
C ASP A 41 36.08 17.61 18.46
N GLU A 42 35.42 18.75 18.50
CA GLU A 42 34.35 19.13 17.58
C GLU A 42 34.81 19.09 16.11
N SER A 43 36.09 19.28 15.85
CA SER A 43 36.65 19.22 14.52
C SER A 43 36.56 17.81 13.90
N TYR A 44 36.61 16.74 14.72
CA TYR A 44 36.39 15.38 14.24
C TYR A 44 34.96 15.15 13.83
N ILE A 45 33.98 15.57 14.65
CA ILE A 45 32.57 15.48 14.32
C ILE A 45 32.25 16.23 13.03
N SER A 46 32.79 17.44 12.89
CA SER A 46 32.64 18.24 11.66
C SER A 46 33.23 17.54 10.42
N LYS A 47 34.34 16.81 10.58
CA LYS A 47 34.94 16.03 9.49
C LYS A 47 34.13 14.80 9.15
N TRP A 48 33.54 14.12 10.13
CA TRP A 48 32.62 12.98 9.88
C TRP A 48 31.35 13.43 9.17
N ILE A 49 30.71 14.51 9.65
CA ILE A 49 29.50 15.08 9.02
C ILE A 49 29.75 15.63 7.61
N SER A 50 30.96 16.18 7.38
CA SER A 50 31.34 16.68 6.05
C SER A 50 31.83 15.57 5.09
N GLY A 51 32.03 14.35 5.58
CA GLY A 51 32.54 13.21 4.81
C GLY A 51 34.01 13.25 4.52
N LYS A 52 34.78 14.15 5.19
CA LYS A 52 36.23 14.24 5.03
C LYS A 52 36.99 13.15 5.78
N LEU A 53 36.39 12.59 6.81
CA LEU A 53 36.98 11.54 7.65
C LEU A 53 35.88 10.55 8.08
N LEU A 54 36.26 9.30 8.33
CA LEU A 54 35.42 8.31 9.00
C LEU A 54 35.89 8.11 10.45
N PRO A 55 35.04 7.58 11.35
CA PRO A 55 35.45 7.03 12.62
C PRO A 55 36.61 6.03 12.46
N SER A 56 37.49 5.97 13.45
CA SER A 56 38.68 5.08 13.42
C SER A 56 38.28 3.60 13.42
N ASP A 57 38.91 2.78 12.59
CA ASP A 57 38.66 1.34 12.47
C ASP A 57 38.76 0.57 13.78
N LYS A 58 39.68 1.01 14.67
CA LYS A 58 39.90 0.30 15.94
C LYS A 58 38.75 0.44 16.93
N ASN A 59 37.98 1.52 16.83
CA ASN A 59 36.95 1.89 17.81
C ASN A 59 35.64 2.24 17.15
N HIS A 60 35.42 1.91 15.86
CA HIS A 60 34.21 2.34 15.14
C HIS A 60 32.95 1.83 15.80
N GLU A 61 32.87 0.59 16.22
CA GLU A 61 31.69 0.01 16.89
C GLU A 61 31.30 0.82 18.14
N LEU A 62 32.26 1.08 19.02
CA LEU A 62 32.03 1.89 20.23
C LEU A 62 31.58 3.32 19.90
N ILE A 63 32.18 3.90 18.86
CA ILE A 63 31.82 5.26 18.42
C ILE A 63 30.42 5.29 17.83
N LEU A 64 30.07 4.33 16.97
CA LEU A 64 28.75 4.25 16.35
C LEU A 64 27.66 3.97 17.39
N GLN A 65 27.95 3.09 18.36
CA GLN A 65 27.06 2.85 19.48
C GLN A 65 26.83 4.12 20.32
N ALA A 66 27.87 4.84 20.66
CA ALA A 66 27.75 6.09 21.41
C ALA A 66 27.07 7.21 20.59
N ILE A 67 27.23 7.24 19.26
CA ILE A 67 26.50 8.16 18.38
C ILE A 67 25.00 7.82 18.40
N SER A 68 24.61 6.55 18.24
CA SER A 68 23.20 6.12 18.26
C SER A 68 22.54 6.45 19.59
N GLU A 69 23.23 6.16 20.69
CA GLU A 69 22.77 6.49 22.04
C GLU A 69 22.58 8.01 22.23
N CYS A 70 23.53 8.82 21.82
CA CYS A 70 23.46 10.28 21.94
C CYS A 70 22.31 10.87 21.09
N ILE A 71 22.09 10.33 19.89
CA ILE A 71 20.97 10.75 19.03
C ILE A 71 19.65 10.42 19.73
N VAL A 72 19.46 9.19 20.18
CA VAL A 72 18.20 8.77 20.83
C VAL A 72 17.93 9.52 22.13
N GLN A 73 18.94 9.77 22.94
CA GLN A 73 18.82 10.56 24.17
C GLN A 73 18.50 12.04 23.92
N SER A 74 18.83 12.57 22.75
CA SER A 74 18.55 13.97 22.39
C SER A 74 17.15 14.18 21.79
N LEU A 75 16.38 13.10 21.54
CA LEU A 75 15.04 13.20 20.99
C LEU A 75 14.07 13.86 21.97
N THR A 76 13.23 14.72 21.45
CA THR A 76 12.11 15.33 22.20
C THR A 76 10.83 14.50 22.05
N PRO A 77 9.84 14.70 22.94
CA PRO A 77 8.53 14.03 22.80
C PRO A 77 7.88 14.21 21.43
N GLU A 78 8.21 15.31 20.72
CA GLU A 78 7.68 15.58 19.37
C GLU A 78 8.46 14.85 18.27
N THR A 79 9.76 14.61 18.46
CA THR A 79 10.62 13.96 17.47
C THR A 79 10.65 12.43 17.63
N ILE A 80 10.41 11.89 18.82
CA ILE A 80 10.37 10.44 19.07
C ILE A 80 9.40 9.74 18.09
N PRO A 81 8.12 10.15 17.94
CA PRO A 81 7.20 9.45 17.02
C PRO A 81 7.67 9.50 15.56
N VAL A 82 8.37 10.56 15.17
CA VAL A 82 8.92 10.67 13.80
C VAL A 82 10.02 9.65 13.57
N PHE A 83 10.94 9.49 14.53
CA PHE A 83 12.01 8.50 14.45
C PHE A 83 11.48 7.06 14.54
N LEU A 84 10.54 6.76 15.46
CA LEU A 84 9.92 5.45 15.56
C LEU A 84 9.26 5.04 14.24
N LYS A 85 8.57 5.99 13.61
CA LYS A 85 7.94 5.78 12.31
C LYS A 85 8.98 5.64 11.18
N GLU A 86 10.05 6.46 11.16
CA GLU A 86 11.08 6.37 10.12
C GLU A 86 11.83 5.05 10.16
N TYR A 87 12.13 4.56 11.38
CA TYR A 87 12.81 3.29 11.60
C TYR A 87 11.86 2.10 11.74
N GLN A 88 10.55 2.34 11.78
CA GLN A 88 9.50 1.32 11.89
C GLN A 88 9.67 0.42 13.11
N VAL A 89 10.04 1.00 14.23
CA VAL A 89 10.22 0.32 15.52
C VAL A 89 9.17 0.78 16.53
N ARG A 90 8.90 -0.08 17.54
CA ARG A 90 7.81 0.15 18.50
C ARG A 90 8.22 0.96 19.72
N ASP A 91 9.47 0.89 20.08
CA ASP A 91 9.97 1.54 21.29
C ASP A 91 11.37 2.18 21.11
N ILE A 92 11.83 2.89 22.13
CA ILE A 92 13.10 3.62 22.11
C ILE A 92 14.31 2.67 22.15
N ILE A 93 14.17 1.48 22.72
CA ILE A 93 15.26 0.49 22.80
C ILE A 93 15.53 -0.07 21.41
N ASP A 94 14.49 -0.49 20.73
CA ASP A 94 14.55 -0.95 19.34
C ASP A 94 15.04 0.16 18.42
N LEU A 95 14.63 1.43 18.67
CA LEU A 95 15.10 2.57 17.91
C LEU A 95 16.62 2.76 18.01
N GLN A 96 17.18 2.62 19.21
CA GLN A 96 18.62 2.75 19.39
C GLN A 96 19.40 1.69 18.63
N ALA A 97 18.92 0.44 18.66
CA ALA A 97 19.51 -0.67 17.90
C ALA A 97 19.42 -0.41 16.38
N ALA A 98 18.26 0.01 15.89
CA ALA A 98 18.04 0.30 14.46
C ALA A 98 18.89 1.47 13.95
N VAL A 99 19.07 2.52 14.73
CA VAL A 99 19.97 3.64 14.41
C VAL A 99 21.42 3.19 14.38
N TYR A 100 21.83 2.36 15.34
CA TYR A 100 23.18 1.78 15.34
C TYR A 100 23.46 0.94 14.09
N GLU A 101 22.59 -0.01 13.79
CA GLU A 101 22.71 -0.88 12.60
C GLU A 101 22.77 -0.06 11.30
N HIS A 102 21.98 1.00 11.21
CA HIS A 102 22.02 1.90 10.07
C HIS A 102 23.35 2.62 9.92
N LEU A 103 23.88 3.17 11.02
CA LEU A 103 25.18 3.84 11.02
C LEU A 103 26.31 2.86 10.66
N GLU A 104 26.27 1.65 11.20
CA GLU A 104 27.26 0.59 10.95
C GLU A 104 27.22 0.14 9.48
N SER A 105 26.03 -0.08 8.93
CA SER A 105 25.87 -0.46 7.51
C SER A 105 26.46 0.60 6.58
N GLU A 106 26.19 1.89 6.83
CA GLU A 106 26.72 2.97 5.99
C GLU A 106 28.22 3.22 6.21
N TYR A 107 28.73 2.98 7.42
CA TYR A 107 30.16 3.02 7.71
C TYR A 107 30.90 1.92 6.93
N ASN A 108 30.43 0.68 7.03
CA ASN A 108 31.04 -0.47 6.35
C ASN A 108 31.03 -0.28 4.83
N TYR A 109 29.91 0.21 4.27
CA TYR A 109 29.81 0.57 2.86
C TYR A 109 30.89 1.53 2.40
N VAL A 110 31.10 2.65 3.12
CA VAL A 110 32.11 3.65 2.74
C VAL A 110 33.51 3.10 2.91
N LYS A 111 33.69 2.22 3.89
CA LYS A 111 34.98 1.58 4.16
C LYS A 111 35.38 0.62 3.05
N GLU A 112 34.46 -0.21 2.60
CA GLU A 112 34.68 -1.12 1.47
C GLU A 112 35.00 -0.35 0.18
N LEU A 113 34.35 0.77 -0.07
CA LEU A 113 34.70 1.66 -1.17
C LEU A 113 36.13 2.23 -1.08
N GLN A 114 36.59 2.57 0.13
CA GLN A 114 37.95 3.11 0.33
C GLN A 114 39.03 2.05 0.17
N THR A 115 38.77 0.80 0.56
CA THR A 115 39.69 -0.31 0.39
C THR A 115 39.79 -0.82 -1.05
N SER A 116 38.74 -0.59 -1.86
CA SER A 116 38.62 -1.01 -3.27
C SER A 116 39.31 -0.08 -4.27
N THR A 117 39.90 1.04 -3.84
CA THR A 117 40.49 2.06 -4.74
C THR A 117 41.83 1.67 -5.41
N GLY A 118 42.08 0.37 -5.61
CA GLY A 118 43.31 -0.15 -6.24
C GLY A 118 43.14 -0.73 -7.67
N SER A 119 41.95 -0.77 -8.27
CA SER A 119 41.77 -1.20 -9.68
C SER A 119 40.62 -0.45 -10.35
N GLU A 120 40.83 -0.05 -11.55
CA GLU A 120 39.87 0.63 -12.44
C GLU A 120 38.55 -0.11 -12.51
N VAL A 121 37.43 0.64 -12.38
CA VAL A 121 36.02 0.18 -12.34
C VAL A 121 35.73 -0.64 -11.10
N ALA A 122 35.65 0.02 -9.96
CA ALA A 122 35.04 -0.58 -8.77
C ALA A 122 33.56 -0.91 -9.15
N SER A 123 33.29 -2.18 -9.38
CA SER A 123 31.94 -2.67 -9.53
C SER A 123 31.19 -2.36 -8.24
N LYS A 124 30.14 -1.57 -8.31
CA LYS A 124 29.31 -1.21 -7.17
C LYS A 124 28.36 -2.37 -6.83
N ILE A 125 28.94 -3.53 -6.57
CA ILE A 125 28.27 -4.76 -6.22
C ILE A 125 28.73 -5.16 -4.83
N PHE A 126 27.76 -5.35 -3.93
CA PHE A 126 28.01 -5.77 -2.56
C PHE A 126 27.34 -7.12 -2.33
N TYR A 127 28.02 -8.01 -1.66
CA TYR A 127 27.55 -9.35 -1.34
C TYR A 127 27.49 -9.54 0.18
N TYR A 128 26.33 -10.04 0.63
CA TYR A 128 26.09 -10.39 2.03
C TYR A 128 25.70 -11.87 2.09
N PRO A 129 26.44 -12.71 2.83
CA PRO A 129 26.13 -14.14 2.93
C PRO A 129 24.74 -14.40 3.48
N GLU A 130 24.35 -13.63 4.49
CA GLU A 130 23.05 -13.71 5.17
C GLU A 130 22.64 -12.32 5.67
N LEU A 131 21.36 -12.03 5.61
CA LEU A 131 20.72 -10.84 6.21
C LEU A 131 19.40 -11.26 6.85
N THR A 132 19.01 -10.53 7.89
CA THR A 132 17.62 -10.55 8.36
C THR A 132 16.71 -9.84 7.35
N LEU A 133 15.42 -10.12 7.37
CA LEU A 133 14.47 -9.42 6.50
C LEU A 133 14.40 -7.92 6.79
N ASP A 134 14.55 -7.48 8.05
CA ASP A 134 14.67 -6.06 8.39
C ASP A 134 15.80 -5.38 7.65
N GLN A 135 16.98 -6.00 7.67
CA GLN A 135 18.15 -5.48 6.97
C GLN A 135 17.95 -5.47 5.44
N PHE A 136 17.27 -6.49 4.90
CA PHE A 136 16.92 -6.55 3.48
C PHE A 136 15.95 -5.43 3.09
N ILE A 137 14.83 -5.28 3.83
CA ILE A 137 13.82 -4.23 3.60
C ILE A 137 14.44 -2.84 3.75
N PHE A 138 15.33 -2.68 4.74
CA PHE A 138 16.08 -1.44 4.91
C PHE A 138 16.92 -1.11 3.67
N LYS A 139 17.60 -2.10 3.09
CA LYS A 139 18.37 -1.90 1.85
C LYS A 139 17.50 -1.61 0.63
N MET A 140 16.26 -2.11 0.59
CA MET A 140 15.29 -1.72 -0.44
C MET A 140 14.96 -0.22 -0.41
N LYS A 141 14.97 0.42 0.75
CA LYS A 141 14.74 1.86 0.94
C LYS A 141 15.96 2.71 0.57
N HIS A 142 16.56 2.44 -0.59
CA HIS A 142 17.81 3.06 -1.01
C HIS A 142 17.72 4.59 -1.08
N PRO A 143 18.71 5.35 -0.53
CA PRO A 143 18.67 6.81 -0.47
C PRO A 143 18.54 7.51 -1.84
N SER A 144 18.97 6.86 -2.92
CA SER A 144 18.86 7.38 -4.29
C SER A 144 17.41 7.55 -4.74
N LEU A 145 16.45 6.79 -4.16
CA LEU A 145 15.02 6.90 -4.49
C LEU A 145 14.45 8.27 -4.12
N ARG A 146 15.01 8.94 -3.11
CA ARG A 146 14.58 10.28 -2.68
C ARG A 146 15.02 11.42 -3.63
N LYS A 147 15.79 11.10 -4.69
CA LYS A 147 16.44 12.10 -5.57
C LYS A 147 15.89 12.08 -6.99
N VAL A 148 14.91 11.27 -7.27
CA VAL A 148 14.37 11.09 -8.62
C VAL A 148 12.89 11.50 -8.67
N ASP A 149 12.47 12.06 -9.79
CA ASP A 149 11.09 12.52 -9.99
C ASP A 149 10.13 11.37 -10.37
N SER A 150 10.67 10.24 -10.82
CA SER A 150 9.92 9.05 -11.19
C SER A 150 10.73 7.79 -10.90
N VAL A 151 10.07 6.77 -10.37
CA VAL A 151 10.66 5.47 -10.05
C VAL A 151 9.92 4.38 -10.80
N ASN A 152 10.66 3.64 -11.63
CA ASN A 152 10.18 2.43 -12.26
C ASN A 152 10.82 1.24 -11.58
N CYS A 153 10.04 0.39 -10.92
CA CYS A 153 10.56 -0.78 -10.25
C CYS A 153 9.80 -2.06 -10.58
N HIS A 154 10.54 -3.15 -10.67
CA HIS A 154 10.04 -4.50 -10.73
C HIS A 154 10.53 -5.28 -9.51
N ALA A 155 9.62 -5.98 -8.87
CA ALA A 155 9.91 -6.87 -7.76
C ALA A 155 9.40 -8.29 -8.06
N MET A 156 10.17 -9.27 -7.62
CA MET A 156 9.79 -10.67 -7.58
C MET A 156 10.05 -11.14 -6.16
N VAL A 157 8.99 -11.34 -5.39
CA VAL A 157 9.08 -11.55 -3.95
C VAL A 157 8.16 -12.70 -3.54
N ASP A 158 8.71 -13.65 -2.82
CA ASP A 158 7.95 -14.71 -2.16
C ASP A 158 7.26 -14.18 -0.89
N ILE A 159 6.38 -13.19 -1.09
CA ILE A 159 5.80 -12.38 -0.02
C ILE A 159 4.82 -13.17 0.86
N LEU A 160 4.20 -14.23 0.34
CA LEU A 160 3.24 -15.03 1.09
C LEU A 160 3.91 -15.96 2.11
N ASN A 161 5.22 -16.22 1.96
CA ASN A 161 5.99 -17.10 2.83
C ASN A 161 6.91 -16.36 3.80
N ILE A 162 6.84 -15.03 3.88
CA ILE A 162 7.52 -14.24 4.91
C ILE A 162 6.59 -13.96 6.11
N ASP A 163 7.17 -13.57 7.24
CA ASP A 163 6.40 -13.22 8.44
C ASP A 163 5.43 -12.06 8.16
N THR A 164 4.24 -12.12 8.76
CA THR A 164 3.15 -11.15 8.54
C THR A 164 3.57 -9.71 8.80
N ASN A 165 4.44 -9.47 9.80
CA ASN A 165 4.94 -8.11 10.07
C ASN A 165 5.73 -7.54 8.88
N TYR A 166 6.51 -8.39 8.18
CA TYR A 166 7.25 -7.96 7.00
C TYR A 166 6.37 -7.83 5.75
N GLN A 167 5.33 -8.67 5.64
CA GLN A 167 4.30 -8.48 4.62
C GLN A 167 3.70 -7.08 4.73
N MET A 168 3.32 -6.67 5.96
CA MET A 168 2.82 -5.32 6.24
C MET A 168 3.82 -4.23 5.83
N LEU A 169 5.10 -4.37 6.21
CA LEU A 169 6.12 -3.38 5.88
C LEU A 169 6.34 -3.20 4.37
N ILE A 170 6.22 -4.27 3.60
CA ILE A 170 6.33 -4.22 2.13
C ILE A 170 5.07 -3.60 1.53
N THR A 171 3.89 -3.92 2.06
CA THR A 171 2.61 -3.36 1.59
C THR A 171 2.44 -1.89 2.00
N GLU A 172 2.94 -1.50 3.18
CA GLU A 172 2.90 -0.13 3.70
C GLU A 172 3.93 0.83 3.05
N MET A 173 4.51 0.48 1.92
CA MET A 173 5.36 1.43 1.16
C MET A 173 4.66 2.78 0.91
N ASN A 174 3.34 2.83 1.05
CA ASN A 174 2.53 4.05 1.09
C ASN A 174 2.57 4.84 2.41
N GLY A 175 3.06 4.29 3.51
CA GLY A 175 3.26 5.05 4.75
C GLY A 175 4.19 6.25 4.56
N LEU A 176 5.01 6.21 3.52
CA LEU A 176 5.82 7.35 3.05
C LEU A 176 4.98 8.46 2.40
N HIS A 177 3.74 8.21 1.98
CA HIS A 177 2.84 9.19 1.36
C HIS A 177 2.07 10.07 2.35
N ASN A 178 1.94 9.67 3.60
CA ASN A 178 1.20 10.44 4.60
C ASN A 178 1.98 11.64 5.18
N ASP A 179 3.29 11.66 5.01
CA ASP A 179 4.09 12.85 5.31
C ASP A 179 4.02 13.82 4.12
N ARG A 180 3.21 14.87 4.25
CA ARG A 180 2.99 15.96 3.27
C ARG A 180 4.27 16.69 2.82
N LYS A 181 5.44 16.26 3.24
CA LYS A 181 6.76 16.84 2.90
C LYS A 181 7.60 15.99 1.96
N LEU A 182 7.23 14.75 1.70
CA LEU A 182 7.88 13.91 0.69
C LEU A 182 6.92 13.78 -0.50
N ILE A 183 7.06 14.68 -1.47
CA ILE A 183 6.56 14.45 -2.83
C ILE A 183 7.34 13.24 -3.32
N LEU A 184 6.76 12.06 -3.16
CA LEU A 184 7.35 10.88 -3.80
C LEU A 184 7.23 11.06 -5.31
N PRO A 185 8.26 10.66 -6.07
CA PRO A 185 8.21 10.63 -7.51
C PRO A 185 7.04 9.75 -7.98
N GLY A 186 6.60 9.92 -9.21
CA GLY A 186 5.67 9.00 -9.83
C GLY A 186 6.22 7.58 -9.73
N VAL A 187 5.56 6.71 -8.95
CA VAL A 187 6.01 5.33 -8.74
C VAL A 187 5.23 4.41 -9.67
N HIS A 188 5.96 3.73 -10.56
CA HIS A 188 5.47 2.61 -11.35
C HIS A 188 6.02 1.32 -10.76
N PHE A 189 5.18 0.55 -10.09
CA PHE A 189 5.56 -0.64 -9.36
C PHE A 189 4.94 -1.89 -9.98
N SER A 190 5.76 -2.88 -10.31
CA SER A 190 5.32 -4.20 -10.77
C SER A 190 5.82 -5.26 -9.80
N LEU A 191 4.90 -6.02 -9.23
CA LEU A 191 5.18 -7.10 -8.29
C LEU A 191 4.76 -8.44 -8.89
N MET A 192 5.69 -9.39 -8.94
CA MET A 192 5.41 -10.79 -9.21
C MET A 192 5.45 -11.57 -7.90
N LEU A 193 4.43 -12.37 -7.65
CA LEU A 193 4.33 -13.21 -6.46
C LEU A 193 3.95 -14.64 -6.83
N ASP A 194 4.35 -15.58 -5.99
CA ASP A 194 3.93 -16.97 -6.06
C ASP A 194 2.72 -17.19 -5.15
N MET A 195 1.71 -17.87 -5.66
CA MET A 195 0.49 -18.22 -4.93
C MET A 195 0.25 -19.74 -4.88
N GLU A 196 1.10 -20.53 -5.51
CA GLU A 196 0.98 -21.99 -5.50
C GLU A 196 1.75 -22.64 -4.35
N HIS A 197 2.94 -22.09 -4.03
CA HIS A 197 3.84 -22.67 -3.04
C HIS A 197 3.73 -21.96 -1.70
N THR A 198 2.50 -21.87 -1.16
CA THR A 198 2.25 -21.28 0.15
C THR A 198 1.34 -22.17 0.98
N ASP A 199 1.57 -22.19 2.30
CA ASP A 199 0.74 -22.91 3.27
C ASP A 199 -0.47 -22.07 3.75
N LEU A 200 -0.66 -20.87 3.22
CA LEU A 200 -1.76 -20.01 3.58
C LEU A 200 -3.09 -20.51 3.00
N SER A 201 -4.17 -20.42 3.79
CA SER A 201 -5.53 -20.65 3.29
C SER A 201 -5.95 -19.56 2.30
N ASN A 202 -6.90 -19.89 1.41
CA ASN A 202 -7.47 -18.92 0.46
C ASN A 202 -7.96 -17.64 1.15
N SER A 203 -8.61 -17.76 2.30
CA SER A 203 -9.07 -16.60 3.07
C SER A 203 -7.93 -15.69 3.53
N LYS A 204 -6.81 -16.24 3.97
CA LYS A 204 -5.63 -15.45 4.34
C LYS A 204 -4.98 -14.78 3.13
N ILE A 205 -4.92 -15.47 2.01
CA ILE A 205 -4.43 -14.90 0.74
C ILE A 205 -5.35 -13.76 0.28
N ALA A 206 -6.68 -13.93 0.37
CA ALA A 206 -7.64 -12.89 0.01
C ALA A 206 -7.44 -11.63 0.88
N VAL A 207 -7.35 -11.78 2.20
CA VAL A 207 -7.10 -10.66 3.12
C VAL A 207 -5.79 -9.96 2.77
N PHE A 208 -4.71 -10.70 2.57
CA PHE A 208 -3.42 -10.14 2.14
C PHE A 208 -3.53 -9.35 0.82
N LEU A 209 -4.23 -9.89 -0.19
CA LEU A 209 -4.42 -9.20 -1.47
C LEU A 209 -5.27 -7.94 -1.33
N ILE A 210 -6.31 -7.98 -0.51
CA ILE A 210 -7.14 -6.81 -0.18
C ILE A 210 -6.28 -5.71 0.42
N ASP A 211 -5.44 -6.04 1.38
CA ASP A 211 -4.56 -5.10 2.07
C ASP A 211 -3.50 -4.54 1.12
N LEU A 212 -2.81 -5.41 0.38
CA LEU A 212 -1.81 -5.01 -0.61
C LEU A 212 -2.40 -4.03 -1.64
N LEU A 213 -3.53 -4.37 -2.24
CA LEU A 213 -4.17 -3.56 -3.27
C LEU A 213 -4.66 -2.23 -2.72
N SER A 214 -5.23 -2.22 -1.51
CA SER A 214 -5.69 -1.00 -0.84
C SER A 214 -4.53 -0.04 -0.59
N ASN A 215 -3.38 -0.55 -0.15
CA ASN A 215 -2.17 0.25 0.05
C ASN A 215 -1.58 0.77 -1.25
N LEU A 216 -1.69 0.01 -2.34
CA LEU A 216 -1.17 0.39 -3.65
C LEU A 216 -2.15 1.22 -4.50
N ALA A 217 -3.35 1.53 -4.01
CA ALA A 217 -4.41 2.20 -4.78
C ALA A 217 -3.99 3.57 -5.34
N ASN A 218 -3.12 4.31 -4.62
CA ASN A 218 -2.67 5.65 -4.99
C ASN A 218 -1.41 5.69 -5.88
N ILE A 219 -0.82 4.53 -6.20
CA ILE A 219 0.34 4.44 -7.09
C ILE A 219 -0.02 3.68 -8.36
N ASP A 220 0.79 3.84 -9.40
CA ASP A 220 0.68 3.02 -10.60
C ASP A 220 1.36 1.67 -10.34
N PHE A 221 0.56 0.61 -10.14
CA PHE A 221 1.06 -0.73 -9.86
C PHE A 221 0.47 -1.78 -10.80
N ASN A 222 1.21 -2.87 -10.98
CA ASN A 222 0.75 -4.08 -11.63
C ASN A 222 1.12 -5.30 -10.77
N LEU A 223 0.19 -6.23 -10.64
CA LEU A 223 0.39 -7.46 -9.90
C LEU A 223 0.41 -8.64 -10.86
N TYR A 224 1.47 -9.43 -10.79
CA TYR A 224 1.70 -10.59 -11.66
C TYR A 224 1.82 -11.86 -10.84
N TYR A 225 1.44 -12.96 -11.44
CA TYR A 225 1.61 -14.29 -10.91
C TYR A 225 2.80 -15.01 -11.59
N GLY A 226 3.57 -15.74 -10.80
CA GLY A 226 4.63 -16.58 -11.33
C GLY A 226 5.33 -17.42 -10.27
N THR A 227 5.36 -18.74 -10.48
CA THR A 227 6.07 -19.68 -9.61
C THR A 227 7.58 -19.40 -9.52
N GLN A 228 8.09 -18.58 -10.45
CA GLN A 228 9.49 -18.11 -10.40
C GLN A 228 9.78 -17.25 -9.16
N ALA A 229 8.75 -16.74 -8.48
CA ALA A 229 8.93 -15.95 -7.26
C ALA A 229 9.19 -16.82 -6.01
N GLU A 230 8.99 -18.14 -6.08
CA GLU A 230 9.25 -19.06 -4.99
C GLU A 230 10.67 -18.85 -4.41
N LYS A 231 10.74 -18.62 -3.09
CA LYS A 231 11.96 -18.39 -2.30
C LYS A 231 12.85 -17.26 -2.81
N LYS A 232 12.34 -16.33 -3.60
CA LYS A 232 13.12 -15.19 -4.11
C LYS A 232 12.70 -13.88 -3.48
N LEU A 233 13.70 -13.03 -3.29
CA LEU A 233 13.57 -11.65 -2.85
C LEU A 233 14.38 -10.80 -3.83
N ILE A 234 13.74 -10.31 -4.89
CA ILE A 234 14.40 -9.49 -5.91
C ILE A 234 13.62 -8.20 -6.07
N PHE A 235 14.33 -7.09 -5.97
CA PHE A 235 13.80 -5.76 -6.18
C PHE A 235 14.77 -4.98 -7.06
N SER A 236 14.29 -4.44 -8.18
CA SER A 236 15.12 -3.71 -9.12
C SER A 236 14.45 -2.41 -9.50
N VAL A 237 15.19 -1.33 -9.33
CA VAL A 237 14.81 0.02 -9.76
C VAL A 237 15.63 0.37 -10.98
N LYS A 238 14.93 0.70 -12.06
CA LYS A 238 15.54 0.99 -13.34
C LYS A 238 16.60 2.08 -13.22
N ASP A 239 17.80 1.82 -13.75
CA ASP A 239 18.93 2.76 -13.85
C ASP A 239 19.45 3.29 -12.49
N ILE A 240 19.05 2.69 -11.37
CA ILE A 240 19.44 3.18 -10.03
C ILE A 240 20.16 2.07 -9.24
N TYR A 241 19.42 1.05 -8.83
CA TYR A 241 19.99 -0.06 -8.05
C TYR A 241 19.10 -1.31 -8.11
N SER A 242 19.68 -2.42 -7.73
CA SER A 242 18.96 -3.67 -7.55
C SER A 242 19.44 -4.39 -6.32
N ILE A 243 18.53 -5.14 -5.68
CA ILE A 243 18.84 -6.04 -4.59
C ILE A 243 18.24 -7.40 -4.89
N SER A 244 18.98 -8.46 -4.65
CA SER A 244 18.51 -9.82 -4.86
C SER A 244 19.01 -10.74 -3.77
N GLY A 245 18.19 -11.68 -3.34
CA GLY A 245 18.50 -12.68 -2.34
C GLY A 245 17.57 -13.87 -2.44
N MET A 246 17.85 -14.90 -1.66
CA MET A 246 17.01 -16.10 -1.51
C MET A 246 16.41 -16.13 -0.12
N LEU A 247 15.13 -16.34 -0.01
CA LEU A 247 14.45 -16.54 1.26
C LEU A 247 14.89 -17.89 1.85
N MET A 248 15.43 -17.88 3.05
CA MET A 248 15.82 -19.09 3.78
C MET A 248 14.68 -19.59 4.65
N ASP A 249 14.13 -18.69 5.43
CA ASP A 249 12.96 -18.89 6.28
C ASP A 249 12.12 -17.60 6.32
N GLN A 250 11.14 -17.53 7.19
CA GLN A 250 10.23 -16.37 7.28
C GLN A 250 10.93 -15.05 7.64
N ASN A 251 12.18 -15.10 8.14
CA ASN A 251 12.89 -13.95 8.73
C ASN A 251 14.30 -13.73 8.19
N HIS A 252 14.87 -14.69 7.43
CA HIS A 252 16.25 -14.63 6.96
C HIS A 252 16.36 -14.86 5.45
N CYS A 253 17.29 -14.17 4.84
CA CYS A 253 17.66 -14.32 3.44
C CYS A 253 19.15 -14.58 3.27
N LEU A 254 19.47 -15.45 2.32
CA LEU A 254 20.82 -15.86 1.96
C LEU A 254 21.28 -15.24 0.64
N SER A 255 22.59 -15.17 0.47
CA SER A 255 23.24 -14.76 -0.78
C SER A 255 22.72 -13.41 -1.30
N VAL A 256 22.54 -12.46 -0.40
CA VAL A 256 22.01 -11.15 -0.77
C VAL A 256 23.06 -10.35 -1.51
N THR A 257 22.71 -9.85 -2.68
CA THR A 257 23.56 -9.01 -3.52
C THR A 257 22.88 -7.67 -3.77
N THR A 258 23.56 -6.56 -3.49
CA THR A 258 23.13 -5.24 -3.90
C THR A 258 23.97 -4.74 -5.06
N ILE A 259 23.33 -4.19 -6.08
CA ILE A 259 23.96 -3.70 -7.31
C ILE A 259 23.63 -2.22 -7.44
N GLU A 260 24.62 -1.35 -7.36
CA GLU A 260 24.48 0.10 -7.53
C GLU A 260 25.04 0.58 -8.89
N ASP A 261 25.37 -0.36 -9.76
CA ASP A 261 25.76 -0.08 -11.12
C ASP A 261 24.51 0.12 -11.99
N GLU A 262 24.44 1.25 -12.69
CA GLU A 262 23.32 1.67 -13.52
C GLU A 262 23.02 0.65 -14.63
N THR A 263 24.06 0.14 -15.28
CA THR A 263 23.92 -0.81 -16.42
C THR A 263 23.39 -2.15 -15.95
N LEU A 264 24.00 -2.72 -14.90
CA LEU A 264 23.60 -4.03 -14.35
C LEU A 264 22.22 -3.98 -13.71
N SER A 265 21.89 -2.88 -13.01
CA SER A 265 20.56 -2.68 -12.46
C SER A 265 19.49 -2.59 -13.56
N SER A 266 19.80 -1.91 -14.65
CA SER A 266 18.91 -1.84 -15.81
C SER A 266 18.75 -3.17 -16.51
N GLU A 267 19.81 -3.97 -16.65
CA GLU A 267 19.73 -5.31 -17.21
C GLU A 267 18.85 -6.23 -16.36
N LEU A 268 19.00 -6.22 -15.03
CA LEU A 268 18.15 -7.01 -14.14
C LEU A 268 16.69 -6.54 -14.20
N TYR A 269 16.47 -5.22 -14.20
CA TYR A 269 15.15 -4.64 -14.37
C TYR A 269 14.46 -5.15 -15.65
N HIS A 270 15.16 -5.13 -16.79
CA HIS A 270 14.61 -5.60 -18.06
C HIS A 270 14.34 -7.11 -18.07
N LYS A 271 15.16 -7.91 -17.41
CA LYS A 271 14.91 -9.35 -17.21
C LYS A 271 13.64 -9.60 -16.40
N LEU A 272 13.47 -8.90 -15.26
CA LEU A 272 12.24 -8.99 -14.47
C LEU A 272 11.02 -8.53 -15.28
N LYS A 273 11.14 -7.42 -15.99
CA LYS A 273 10.07 -6.91 -16.86
C LYS A 273 9.65 -7.93 -17.93
N SER A 274 10.58 -8.68 -18.49
CA SER A 274 10.27 -9.70 -19.51
C SER A 274 9.45 -10.88 -18.97
N LEU A 275 9.48 -11.14 -17.66
CA LEU A 275 8.65 -12.16 -17.01
C LEU A 275 7.21 -11.65 -16.78
N CYS A 276 7.02 -10.35 -16.74
CA CYS A 276 5.73 -9.69 -16.49
C CYS A 276 4.98 -9.55 -17.83
N ASN A 277 4.18 -10.53 -18.20
CA ASN A 277 3.39 -10.53 -19.44
C ASN A 277 1.87 -10.47 -19.16
N LYS A 278 1.05 -10.33 -20.20
CA LYS A 278 -0.41 -10.24 -20.06
C LYS A 278 -1.03 -11.52 -19.48
N GLU A 279 -0.44 -12.67 -19.73
CA GLU A 279 -0.95 -13.96 -19.27
C GLU A 279 -0.73 -14.12 -17.76
N SER A 280 0.38 -13.60 -17.24
CA SER A 280 0.71 -13.61 -15.82
C SER A 280 0.08 -12.45 -15.04
N LEU A 281 -0.53 -11.46 -15.71
CA LEU A 281 -1.20 -10.36 -15.03
C LEU A 281 -2.39 -10.88 -14.21
N LEU A 282 -2.35 -10.69 -12.90
CA LEU A 282 -3.38 -11.12 -11.97
C LEU A 282 -4.59 -10.19 -11.97
N ILE A 283 -4.34 -8.91 -11.95
CA ILE A 283 -5.34 -7.88 -11.74
C ILE A 283 -5.11 -6.76 -12.75
N ARG A 284 -6.17 -6.41 -13.46
CA ARG A 284 -6.21 -5.29 -14.39
C ARG A 284 -6.86 -4.09 -13.72
N LYS A 285 -6.18 -2.95 -13.73
CA LYS A 285 -6.81 -1.68 -13.36
C LYS A 285 -7.67 -1.15 -14.49
N THR A 286 -8.82 -0.60 -14.12
CA THR A 286 -9.80 -0.05 -15.07
C THR A 286 -10.59 1.07 -14.40
N SER A 287 -11.51 1.70 -15.11
CA SER A 287 -12.54 2.58 -14.57
C SER A 287 -13.93 2.00 -14.83
N ILE A 288 -14.92 2.41 -14.06
CA ILE A 288 -16.32 2.02 -14.31
C ILE A 288 -16.74 2.43 -15.71
N GLU A 289 -16.33 3.61 -16.17
CA GLU A 289 -16.58 4.10 -17.52
C GLU A 289 -16.01 3.15 -18.60
N ALA A 290 -14.75 2.70 -18.42
CA ALA A 290 -14.16 1.74 -19.35
C ALA A 290 -14.89 0.39 -19.35
N MET A 291 -15.36 -0.06 -18.17
CA MET A 291 -16.18 -1.26 -18.04
C MET A 291 -17.55 -1.12 -18.71
N ILE A 292 -18.18 0.05 -18.60
CA ILE A 292 -19.44 0.35 -19.29
C ILE A 292 -19.24 0.33 -20.82
N ARG A 293 -18.21 1.00 -21.32
CA ARG A 293 -17.91 1.03 -22.76
C ARG A 293 -17.61 -0.35 -23.34
N SER A 294 -16.98 -1.23 -22.56
CA SER A 294 -16.65 -2.62 -22.97
C SER A 294 -17.76 -3.62 -22.68
N HIS A 295 -18.91 -3.20 -22.16
CA HIS A 295 -20.00 -4.03 -21.67
C HIS A 295 -19.62 -4.97 -20.50
N GLU A 296 -18.42 -4.83 -19.93
CA GLU A 296 -17.99 -5.64 -18.77
C GLU A 296 -18.87 -5.37 -17.53
N TYR A 297 -19.31 -4.13 -17.34
CA TYR A 297 -20.19 -3.76 -16.22
C TYR A 297 -21.53 -4.49 -16.29
N GLU A 298 -22.13 -4.52 -17.48
CA GLU A 298 -23.36 -5.25 -17.74
C GLU A 298 -23.19 -6.77 -17.57
N HIS A 299 -22.10 -7.32 -18.11
CA HIS A 299 -21.77 -8.74 -17.92
C HIS A 299 -21.58 -9.10 -16.43
N ALA A 300 -21.00 -8.20 -15.63
CA ALA A 300 -20.84 -8.41 -14.19
C ALA A 300 -22.18 -8.44 -13.45
N LEU A 301 -23.16 -7.62 -13.85
CA LEU A 301 -24.51 -7.64 -13.28
C LEU A 301 -25.25 -8.96 -13.55
N PHE A 302 -25.03 -9.58 -14.71
CA PHE A 302 -25.69 -10.85 -15.08
C PHE A 302 -24.89 -12.10 -14.74
N ALA A 303 -23.73 -11.96 -14.10
CA ALA A 303 -22.97 -13.11 -13.67
C ALA A 303 -23.70 -13.89 -12.57
N GLN A 304 -23.48 -15.21 -12.53
CA GLN A 304 -24.18 -16.09 -11.58
C GLN A 304 -23.59 -15.93 -10.16
N ASN A 305 -24.45 -16.13 -9.16
CA ASN A 305 -24.09 -16.08 -7.74
C ASN A 305 -23.43 -14.76 -7.31
N PRO A 306 -24.04 -13.59 -7.58
CA PRO A 306 -23.46 -12.32 -7.21
C PRO A 306 -23.40 -12.17 -5.69
N ALA A 307 -22.26 -11.74 -5.20
CA ALA A 307 -22.02 -11.45 -3.79
C ALA A 307 -21.14 -10.22 -3.62
N CYS A 308 -21.37 -9.46 -2.55
CA CYS A 308 -20.69 -8.20 -2.33
C CYS A 308 -20.22 -8.08 -0.87
N LEU A 309 -18.99 -7.58 -0.69
CA LEU A 309 -18.52 -7.00 0.57
C LEU A 309 -18.30 -5.51 0.32
N LEU A 310 -19.05 -4.64 0.99
CA LEU A 310 -19.13 -3.22 0.65
C LEU A 310 -18.58 -2.32 1.76
N ALA A 311 -17.71 -1.43 1.37
CA ALA A 311 -17.16 -0.37 2.23
C ALA A 311 -17.93 0.95 2.12
N HIS A 312 -18.82 1.08 1.15
CA HIS A 312 -19.73 2.23 0.97
C HIS A 312 -20.97 1.80 0.23
N PHE A 313 -22.03 2.61 0.31
CA PHE A 313 -23.17 2.46 -0.57
C PHE A 313 -22.77 2.80 -2.01
N THR A 314 -23.37 2.08 -2.96
CA THR A 314 -23.09 2.21 -4.39
C THR A 314 -24.37 2.52 -5.16
N GLU A 315 -24.22 2.86 -6.41
CA GLU A 315 -25.32 3.09 -7.36
C GLU A 315 -26.35 1.97 -7.41
N HIS A 316 -25.97 0.75 -7.03
CA HIS A 316 -26.85 -0.43 -7.05
C HIS A 316 -28.08 -0.32 -6.11
N PHE A 317 -27.99 0.51 -5.07
CA PHE A 317 -29.02 0.62 -4.03
C PHE A 317 -29.87 1.89 -4.16
N LEU A 318 -29.80 2.61 -5.27
CA LEU A 318 -30.54 3.85 -5.46
C LEU A 318 -32.01 3.58 -5.85
N PRO A 319 -32.99 4.29 -5.27
CA PRO A 319 -34.34 4.36 -5.84
C PRO A 319 -34.34 5.22 -7.11
N ASP A 320 -35.34 5.04 -8.00
CA ASP A 320 -35.37 5.67 -9.32
C ASP A 320 -35.26 7.19 -9.24
N ASP A 321 -36.09 7.83 -8.39
CA ASP A 321 -36.13 9.28 -8.27
C ASP A 321 -34.76 9.85 -7.82
N LEU A 322 -34.09 9.20 -6.85
CA LEU A 322 -32.78 9.63 -6.38
C LEU A 322 -31.70 9.38 -7.44
N HIS A 323 -31.80 8.28 -8.19
CA HIS A 323 -30.84 8.01 -9.27
C HIS A 323 -30.89 9.10 -10.36
N GLU A 324 -32.12 9.51 -10.78
CA GLU A 324 -32.28 10.60 -11.76
C GLU A 324 -31.77 11.93 -11.22
N GLU A 325 -32.09 12.28 -9.96
CA GLU A 325 -31.57 13.50 -9.32
C GLU A 325 -30.02 13.54 -9.28
N LEU A 326 -29.37 12.39 -9.00
CA LEU A 326 -27.93 12.29 -9.00
C LEU A 326 -27.33 12.35 -10.40
N LEU A 327 -27.97 11.76 -11.39
CA LEU A 327 -27.55 11.88 -12.80
C LEU A 327 -27.53 13.33 -13.24
N GLU A 328 -28.60 14.09 -12.97
CA GLU A 328 -28.67 15.51 -13.32
C GLU A 328 -27.62 16.36 -12.56
N THR A 329 -27.40 16.05 -11.29
CA THR A 329 -26.48 16.81 -10.42
C THR A 329 -25.00 16.56 -10.76
N PHE A 330 -24.64 15.32 -11.10
CA PHE A 330 -23.25 14.88 -11.27
C PHE A 330 -22.89 14.60 -12.73
N GLU A 331 -23.75 14.91 -13.71
CA GLU A 331 -23.45 14.80 -15.14
C GLU A 331 -22.06 15.35 -15.52
N PRO A 332 -21.62 16.52 -15.01
CA PRO A 332 -20.31 17.06 -15.33
C PRO A 332 -19.12 16.23 -14.78
N VAL A 333 -19.34 15.43 -13.73
CA VAL A 333 -18.30 14.60 -13.08
C VAL A 333 -18.23 13.22 -13.72
N LEU A 334 -19.31 12.75 -14.31
CA LEU A 334 -19.43 11.47 -15.03
C LEU A 334 -18.85 11.52 -16.46
N ASP A 335 -18.19 12.54 -16.79
CA ASP A 335 -17.47 13.13 -17.92
C ASP A 335 -17.57 12.43 -19.30
N GLN A 336 -18.02 11.18 -19.43
CA GLN A 336 -18.10 10.46 -20.70
C GLN A 336 -19.13 9.31 -20.76
N ALA A 337 -19.88 9.04 -19.71
CA ALA A 337 -20.92 8.02 -19.76
C ALA A 337 -22.25 8.63 -20.23
N ASP A 338 -22.81 8.10 -21.31
CA ASP A 338 -24.13 8.52 -21.79
C ASP A 338 -25.19 8.30 -20.69
N PRO A 339 -25.94 9.35 -20.25
CA PRO A 339 -26.97 9.21 -19.23
C PRO A 339 -28.03 8.11 -19.52
N ASN A 340 -28.33 7.87 -20.80
CA ASN A 340 -29.27 6.80 -21.18
C ASN A 340 -28.69 5.41 -20.90
N THR A 341 -27.38 5.24 -21.08
CA THR A 341 -26.69 4.01 -20.72
C THR A 341 -26.75 3.78 -19.21
N LEU A 342 -26.53 4.81 -18.38
CA LEU A 342 -26.61 4.70 -16.92
C LEU A 342 -28.05 4.39 -16.45
N ARG A 343 -29.07 4.99 -17.06
CA ARG A 343 -30.50 4.64 -16.80
C ARG A 343 -30.78 3.18 -17.14
N HIS A 344 -30.25 2.71 -18.27
CA HIS A 344 -30.40 1.31 -18.66
C HIS A 344 -29.74 0.39 -17.62
N LEU A 345 -28.49 0.65 -17.20
CA LEU A 345 -27.79 -0.14 -16.18
C LEU A 345 -28.53 -0.12 -14.84
N HIS A 346 -29.09 1.02 -14.43
CA HIS A 346 -29.91 1.12 -13.23
C HIS A 346 -31.16 0.23 -13.33
N SER A 347 -31.84 0.23 -14.46
CA SER A 347 -33.01 -0.65 -14.70
C SER A 347 -32.59 -2.14 -14.61
N LEU A 348 -31.48 -2.52 -15.21
CA LEU A 348 -30.92 -3.89 -15.12
C LEU A 348 -30.57 -4.27 -13.67
N THR A 349 -29.96 -3.37 -12.92
CA THR A 349 -29.65 -3.59 -11.51
C THR A 349 -30.93 -3.85 -10.68
N LYS A 350 -32.00 -3.08 -10.89
CA LYS A 350 -33.27 -3.30 -10.22
C LYS A 350 -33.93 -4.64 -10.60
N GLN A 351 -33.81 -5.03 -11.87
CA GLN A 351 -34.26 -6.35 -12.31
C GLN A 351 -33.47 -7.46 -11.58
N LEU A 352 -32.15 -7.33 -11.47
CA LEU A 352 -31.29 -8.26 -10.73
C LEU A 352 -31.73 -8.35 -9.26
N LEU A 353 -31.87 -7.22 -8.56
CA LEU A 353 -32.29 -7.16 -7.16
C LEU A 353 -33.65 -7.81 -6.90
N SER A 354 -34.54 -7.80 -7.89
CA SER A 354 -35.87 -8.40 -7.78
C SER A 354 -35.94 -9.89 -8.15
N SER A 355 -35.00 -10.38 -8.97
CA SER A 355 -35.08 -11.71 -9.59
C SER A 355 -34.08 -12.74 -9.10
N ALA A 356 -32.93 -12.29 -8.55
CA ALA A 356 -31.86 -13.15 -8.13
C ALA A 356 -31.54 -13.01 -6.62
N PRO A 357 -31.16 -14.10 -5.93
CA PRO A 357 -30.69 -14.01 -4.55
C PRO A 357 -29.33 -13.30 -4.52
N ILE A 358 -29.22 -12.23 -3.74
CA ILE A 358 -28.00 -11.46 -3.58
C ILE A 358 -27.62 -11.47 -2.11
N LYS A 359 -26.37 -11.84 -1.84
CA LYS A 359 -25.75 -11.81 -0.51
C LYS A 359 -24.86 -10.59 -0.38
N ILE A 360 -25.14 -9.75 0.60
CA ILE A 360 -24.43 -8.51 0.80
C ILE A 360 -23.85 -8.46 2.22
N LEU A 361 -22.54 -8.29 2.31
CA LEU A 361 -21.85 -7.94 3.54
C LEU A 361 -21.52 -6.44 3.50
N PHE A 362 -21.87 -5.72 4.55
CA PHE A 362 -21.35 -4.38 4.81
C PHE A 362 -20.38 -4.40 6.00
N TYR A 363 -19.36 -3.57 5.97
CA TYR A 363 -18.63 -3.25 7.19
C TYR A 363 -19.52 -2.43 8.13
N ALA A 364 -19.41 -2.64 9.42
CA ALA A 364 -20.31 -2.00 10.40
C ALA A 364 -20.24 -0.47 10.38
N SER A 365 -19.04 0.09 10.14
CA SER A 365 -18.85 1.53 10.04
C SER A 365 -19.61 2.19 8.88
N VAL A 366 -19.91 1.45 7.80
CA VAL A 366 -20.55 2.01 6.58
C VAL A 366 -21.82 2.76 6.89
N PHE A 367 -22.66 2.21 7.76
CA PHE A 367 -23.96 2.81 8.11
C PHE A 367 -23.79 4.15 8.83
N ASN A 368 -22.88 4.19 9.82
CA ASN A 368 -22.62 5.41 10.57
C ASN A 368 -21.84 6.45 9.74
N ASP A 369 -20.82 6.02 9.01
CA ASP A 369 -20.02 6.90 8.16
C ASP A 369 -20.89 7.55 7.07
N PHE A 370 -21.82 6.79 6.48
CA PHE A 370 -22.78 7.32 5.51
C PHE A 370 -23.77 8.31 6.16
N ALA A 371 -24.32 7.98 7.33
CA ALA A 371 -25.22 8.88 8.02
C ALA A 371 -24.56 10.23 8.33
N ILE A 372 -23.28 10.25 8.67
CA ILE A 372 -22.50 11.46 8.99
C ILE A 372 -22.05 12.19 7.72
N SER A 373 -21.39 11.49 6.80
CA SER A 373 -20.73 12.12 5.63
C SER A 373 -21.61 12.24 4.40
N GLY A 374 -22.50 11.25 4.19
CA GLY A 374 -23.25 11.09 2.94
C GLY A 374 -22.41 10.65 1.75
N GLU A 375 -21.17 10.23 1.98
CA GLU A 375 -20.30 9.75 0.91
C GLU A 375 -20.80 8.42 0.37
N MET A 376 -20.96 8.31 -0.94
CA MET A 376 -21.25 7.07 -1.66
C MET A 376 -20.44 6.98 -2.95
N ASP A 377 -20.35 5.77 -3.48
CA ASP A 377 -19.78 5.49 -4.80
C ASP A 377 -20.91 5.52 -5.85
N PHE A 378 -20.84 6.49 -6.75
CA PHE A 378 -21.77 6.64 -7.86
C PHE A 378 -21.01 6.43 -9.17
N TYR A 379 -21.11 5.23 -9.73
CA TYR A 379 -20.40 4.80 -10.93
C TYR A 379 -18.87 5.07 -10.91
N GLY A 380 -18.23 4.79 -9.77
CA GLY A 380 -16.80 4.95 -9.60
C GLY A 380 -16.35 6.35 -9.16
N CYS A 381 -17.28 7.28 -9.00
CA CYS A 381 -17.04 8.62 -8.48
C CYS A 381 -17.58 8.77 -7.07
N ARG A 382 -16.81 9.40 -6.18
CA ARG A 382 -17.27 9.74 -4.84
C ARG A 382 -18.19 10.95 -4.91
N VAL A 383 -19.44 10.77 -4.53
CA VAL A 383 -20.44 11.82 -4.41
C VAL A 383 -20.89 11.96 -2.98
N GLN A 384 -21.36 13.14 -2.62
CA GLN A 384 -21.83 13.43 -1.27
C GLN A 384 -23.31 13.81 -1.29
N LEU A 385 -24.13 12.98 -0.63
CA LEU A 385 -25.57 13.18 -0.53
C LEU A 385 -25.93 14.18 0.58
N THR A 386 -26.96 14.97 0.32
CA THR A 386 -27.60 15.81 1.34
C THR A 386 -28.29 14.94 2.40
N PRO A 387 -28.54 15.45 3.63
CA PRO A 387 -29.24 14.67 4.66
C PRO A 387 -30.58 14.11 4.21
N LYS A 388 -31.35 14.84 3.40
CA LYS A 388 -32.63 14.36 2.84
C LYS A 388 -32.44 13.21 1.87
N GLN A 389 -31.46 13.30 0.97
CA GLN A 389 -31.13 12.22 0.02
C GLN A 389 -30.65 10.95 0.75
N ARG A 390 -29.83 11.11 1.82
CA ARG A 390 -29.42 10.00 2.67
C ARG A 390 -30.60 9.28 3.30
N LEU A 391 -31.56 10.03 3.83
CA LEU A 391 -32.76 9.48 4.42
C LEU A 391 -33.62 8.71 3.38
N VAL A 392 -33.74 9.25 2.16
CA VAL A 392 -34.43 8.57 1.05
C VAL A 392 -33.76 7.23 0.73
N LEU A 393 -32.42 7.21 0.63
CA LEU A 393 -31.65 5.99 0.37
C LEU A 393 -31.82 4.97 1.50
N MET A 394 -31.65 5.39 2.76
CA MET A 394 -31.76 4.47 3.91
C MET A 394 -33.16 3.86 4.04
N ASN A 395 -34.23 4.64 3.83
CA ASN A 395 -35.61 4.14 3.79
C ASN A 395 -35.84 3.17 2.64
N TYR A 396 -35.15 3.34 1.51
CA TYR A 396 -35.25 2.41 0.38
C TYR A 396 -34.54 1.08 0.70
N ILE A 397 -33.35 1.13 1.32
CA ILE A 397 -32.63 -0.06 1.76
C ILE A 397 -33.41 -0.82 2.83
N ASP A 398 -34.02 -0.11 3.79
CA ASP A 398 -34.86 -0.72 4.80
C ASP A 398 -36.03 -1.49 4.16
N ARG A 399 -36.71 -0.89 3.18
CA ARG A 399 -37.76 -1.57 2.42
C ARG A 399 -37.25 -2.78 1.64
N LEU A 400 -36.08 -2.69 0.99
CA LEU A 400 -35.48 -3.84 0.31
C LEU A 400 -35.17 -4.97 1.29
N TYR A 401 -34.58 -4.64 2.44
CA TYR A 401 -34.20 -5.60 3.46
C TYR A 401 -35.42 -6.37 4.03
N HIS A 402 -36.52 -5.68 4.30
CA HIS A 402 -37.70 -6.30 4.90
C HIS A 402 -38.66 -6.98 3.91
N ASN A 403 -38.77 -6.47 2.68
CA ASN A 403 -39.77 -6.91 1.73
C ASN A 403 -39.24 -7.80 0.60
N ASN A 404 -37.93 -7.87 0.41
CA ASN A 404 -37.34 -8.65 -0.68
C ASN A 404 -36.61 -9.90 -0.12
N HIS A 405 -37.24 -11.07 -0.26
CA HIS A 405 -36.70 -12.34 0.23
C HIS A 405 -35.38 -12.79 -0.50
N ASN A 406 -35.09 -12.19 -1.65
CA ASN A 406 -33.86 -12.44 -2.38
C ASN A 406 -32.69 -11.56 -1.91
N PHE A 407 -32.94 -10.64 -0.98
CA PHE A 407 -31.96 -9.64 -0.56
C PHE A 407 -31.55 -9.89 0.90
N ASP A 408 -30.40 -10.52 1.08
CA ASP A 408 -29.86 -10.82 2.42
C ASP A 408 -28.68 -9.90 2.72
N ILE A 409 -28.84 -9.05 3.73
CA ILE A 409 -27.78 -8.16 4.24
C ILE A 409 -27.31 -8.66 5.59
N ARG A 410 -26.00 -8.85 5.70
CA ARG A 410 -25.31 -9.06 6.99
C ARG A 410 -24.22 -8.03 7.17
N VAL A 411 -23.84 -7.82 8.41
CA VAL A 411 -22.85 -6.80 8.76
C VAL A 411 -21.65 -7.46 9.41
N LEU A 412 -20.48 -7.15 8.85
CA LEU A 412 -19.18 -7.57 9.35
C LEU A 412 -18.67 -6.54 10.37
N PRO A 413 -18.47 -6.91 11.63
CA PRO A 413 -17.85 -6.01 12.60
C PRO A 413 -16.47 -5.56 12.14
N ASP A 414 -16.16 -4.30 12.35
CA ASP A 414 -14.94 -3.66 11.84
C ASP A 414 -13.62 -4.29 12.31
N GLY A 415 -13.63 -4.98 13.44
CA GLY A 415 -12.46 -5.66 13.99
C GLY A 415 -12.18 -7.07 13.44
N VAL A 416 -13.09 -7.67 12.67
CA VAL A 416 -12.96 -9.09 12.28
C VAL A 416 -11.91 -9.30 11.18
N LEU A 417 -11.67 -8.30 10.32
CA LEU A 417 -10.64 -8.36 9.28
C LEU A 417 -9.35 -7.62 9.68
N SER A 418 -9.31 -7.03 10.86
CA SER A 418 -8.25 -6.10 11.22
C SER A 418 -7.27 -6.66 12.25
N ASP A 419 -6.36 -7.48 11.81
CA ASP A 419 -4.99 -7.37 12.33
C ASP A 419 -4.32 -6.05 11.83
N TYR A 420 -4.98 -5.31 10.92
CA TYR A 420 -4.49 -4.13 10.19
C TYR A 420 -5.34 -2.89 10.52
N GLN A 421 -4.94 -2.12 11.53
CA GLN A 421 -5.76 -1.04 12.12
C GLN A 421 -5.99 0.23 11.28
N HIS A 422 -5.42 0.38 10.09
CA HIS A 422 -5.42 1.67 9.36
C HIS A 422 -5.66 1.60 7.85
N ILE A 423 -6.16 0.50 7.32
CA ILE A 423 -6.31 0.34 5.88
C ILE A 423 -7.70 0.80 5.40
N PRO A 424 -7.76 1.59 4.31
CA PRO A 424 -9.03 1.89 3.67
C PRO A 424 -9.69 0.59 3.22
N ARG A 425 -10.88 0.30 3.73
CA ARG A 425 -11.62 -0.90 3.39
C ARG A 425 -12.06 -0.84 1.93
N PRO A 426 -11.79 -1.86 1.12
CA PRO A 426 -12.29 -1.92 -0.24
C PRO A 426 -13.70 -2.48 -0.30
N SER A 427 -14.44 -2.13 -1.35
CA SER A 427 -15.59 -2.92 -1.76
C SER A 427 -15.12 -4.04 -2.69
N VAL A 428 -15.57 -5.27 -2.43
CA VAL A 428 -15.32 -6.43 -3.27
C VAL A 428 -16.65 -6.91 -3.82
N ILE A 429 -16.78 -6.96 -5.14
CA ILE A 429 -17.94 -7.46 -5.85
C ILE A 429 -17.48 -8.63 -6.68
N PHE A 430 -18.07 -9.78 -6.49
CA PHE A 430 -17.68 -10.98 -7.23
C PHE A 430 -18.88 -11.84 -7.63
N ALA A 431 -18.65 -12.68 -8.60
CA ALA A 431 -19.53 -13.70 -9.11
C ALA A 431 -18.67 -14.85 -9.62
N ASP A 432 -19.28 -15.92 -10.12
CA ASP A 432 -18.54 -17.14 -10.54
C ASP A 432 -17.40 -16.87 -11.53
N THR A 433 -17.54 -15.88 -12.41
CA THR A 433 -16.56 -15.59 -13.48
C THR A 433 -15.88 -14.23 -13.38
N PHE A 434 -16.14 -13.48 -12.32
CA PHE A 434 -15.74 -12.09 -12.23
C PHE A 434 -15.50 -11.69 -10.79
N CYS A 435 -14.41 -10.94 -10.56
CA CYS A 435 -14.18 -10.28 -9.28
C CYS A 435 -13.67 -8.85 -9.54
N SER A 436 -14.24 -7.88 -8.85
CA SER A 436 -13.77 -6.51 -8.85
C SER A 436 -13.60 -5.97 -7.44
N LEU A 437 -12.53 -5.20 -7.25
CA LEU A 437 -12.28 -4.45 -6.03
C LEU A 437 -12.36 -2.97 -6.36
N ARG A 438 -13.13 -2.23 -5.55
CA ARG A 438 -13.20 -0.77 -5.60
C ARG A 438 -12.39 -0.20 -4.44
N LEU A 439 -11.27 0.42 -4.75
CA LEU A 439 -10.28 0.90 -3.78
C LEU A 439 -10.36 2.42 -3.67
N LYS A 440 -10.48 2.93 -2.45
CA LYS A 440 -10.51 4.38 -2.20
C LYS A 440 -9.15 4.99 -2.48
N ARG A 441 -9.15 6.13 -3.20
CA ARG A 441 -7.96 6.94 -3.51
C ARG A 441 -8.00 8.29 -2.79
N ASN A 442 -6.88 9.00 -2.84
CA ASN A 442 -6.81 10.40 -2.42
C ASN A 442 -7.54 11.35 -3.40
N THR A 443 -7.75 10.91 -4.65
CA THR A 443 -8.56 11.57 -5.68
C THR A 443 -10.04 11.22 -5.51
N PRO A 444 -10.99 11.97 -6.13
CA PRO A 444 -12.42 11.68 -6.04
C PRO A 444 -12.86 10.34 -6.67
N ASP A 445 -12.07 9.80 -7.59
CA ASP A 445 -12.34 8.54 -8.28
C ASP A 445 -11.85 7.33 -7.47
N TYR A 446 -12.46 6.17 -7.69
CA TYR A 446 -12.00 4.89 -7.16
C TYR A 446 -10.99 4.25 -8.12
N CYS A 447 -10.02 3.54 -7.56
CA CYS A 447 -9.23 2.59 -8.33
C CYS A 447 -10.02 1.28 -8.44
N ILE A 448 -10.42 0.92 -9.64
CA ILE A 448 -11.13 -0.32 -9.90
C ILE A 448 -10.12 -1.37 -10.35
N CYS A 449 -10.03 -2.45 -9.61
CA CYS A 449 -9.21 -3.61 -9.91
C CYS A 449 -10.11 -4.79 -10.32
N VAL A 450 -9.89 -5.35 -11.49
CA VAL A 450 -10.71 -6.44 -12.04
C VAL A 450 -9.83 -7.64 -12.30
N THR A 451 -10.33 -8.82 -11.95
CA THR A 451 -9.75 -10.10 -12.37
C THR A 451 -10.81 -11.03 -12.94
N ASN A 452 -10.39 -11.78 -13.94
CA ASN A 452 -11.14 -12.91 -14.52
C ASN A 452 -10.37 -14.23 -14.38
N LYS A 453 -9.34 -14.25 -13.50
CA LYS A 453 -8.58 -15.47 -13.20
C LYS A 453 -9.40 -16.34 -12.28
N PHE A 454 -9.72 -17.56 -12.75
CA PHE A 454 -10.56 -18.51 -12.02
C PHE A 454 -10.08 -18.77 -10.60
N PHE A 455 -8.79 -19.02 -10.41
CA PHE A 455 -8.23 -19.30 -9.09
C PHE A 455 -8.32 -18.09 -8.12
N LEU A 456 -8.25 -16.85 -8.63
CA LEU A 456 -8.47 -15.67 -7.79
C LEU A 456 -9.93 -15.51 -7.39
N ASN A 457 -10.85 -15.85 -8.30
CA ASN A 457 -12.28 -15.88 -7.97
C ASN A 457 -12.57 -16.92 -6.88
N GLU A 458 -11.94 -18.11 -6.93
CA GLU A 458 -12.03 -19.11 -5.85
C GLU A 458 -11.50 -18.55 -4.52
N ILE A 459 -10.33 -17.91 -4.51
CA ILE A 459 -9.74 -17.32 -3.31
C ILE A 459 -10.69 -16.30 -2.67
N PHE A 460 -11.24 -15.37 -3.45
CA PHE A 460 -12.18 -14.37 -2.93
C PHE A 460 -13.54 -14.97 -2.56
N SER A 461 -13.99 -15.98 -3.28
CA SER A 461 -15.22 -16.72 -2.99
C SER A 461 -15.12 -17.47 -1.67
N ASP A 462 -14.05 -18.21 -1.45
CA ASP A 462 -13.82 -18.96 -0.22
C ASP A 462 -13.75 -18.00 0.98
N PHE A 463 -13.00 -16.92 0.86
CA PHE A 463 -12.94 -15.86 1.88
C PHE A 463 -14.33 -15.29 2.19
N TYR A 464 -15.11 -14.98 1.17
CA TYR A 464 -16.44 -14.41 1.37
C TYR A 464 -17.39 -15.40 2.06
N TYR A 465 -17.45 -16.65 1.58
CA TYR A 465 -18.37 -17.64 2.14
C TYR A 465 -17.96 -18.11 3.53
N GLU A 466 -16.67 -18.16 3.82
CA GLU A 466 -16.17 -18.39 5.19
C GLU A 466 -16.61 -17.24 6.10
N THR A 467 -16.44 -16.00 5.66
CA THR A 467 -16.92 -14.81 6.37
C THR A 467 -18.43 -14.82 6.52
N TRP A 468 -19.17 -15.11 5.44
CA TRP A 468 -20.64 -15.15 5.44
C TRP A 468 -21.23 -16.16 6.43
N ASN A 469 -20.57 -17.28 6.63
CA ASN A 469 -20.98 -18.33 7.55
C ASN A 469 -20.42 -18.18 8.96
N SER A 470 -19.69 -17.09 9.23
CA SER A 470 -19.10 -16.83 10.54
C SER A 470 -20.19 -16.40 11.55
N ASP A 471 -20.07 -16.91 12.80
CA ASP A 471 -20.91 -16.50 13.92
C ASP A 471 -20.68 -15.04 14.36
N SER A 472 -19.64 -14.38 13.85
CA SER A 472 -19.29 -13.00 14.18
C SER A 472 -20.18 -11.96 13.48
N LEU A 473 -20.95 -12.35 12.47
CA LEU A 473 -21.81 -11.44 11.73
C LEU A 473 -23.00 -10.99 12.55
N ILE A 474 -23.36 -9.70 12.38
CA ILE A 474 -24.54 -9.11 12.99
C ILE A 474 -25.62 -8.82 11.95
N LYS A 475 -26.89 -8.76 12.37
CA LYS A 475 -28.01 -8.39 11.51
C LYS A 475 -27.97 -6.90 11.22
N ALA A 476 -28.33 -6.52 10.00
CA ALA A 476 -28.32 -5.12 9.56
C ALA A 476 -29.45 -4.26 10.17
N ASP A 477 -30.53 -4.88 10.63
CA ASP A 477 -31.76 -4.24 11.09
C ASP A 477 -31.53 -3.08 12.08
N SER A 478 -30.77 -3.32 13.15
CA SER A 478 -30.48 -2.31 14.17
C SER A 478 -29.63 -1.12 13.63
N LEU A 479 -28.72 -1.38 12.71
CA LEU A 479 -27.85 -0.35 12.12
C LEU A 479 -28.62 0.50 11.11
N ILE A 480 -29.48 -0.12 10.29
CA ILE A 480 -30.35 0.58 9.37
C ILE A 480 -31.30 1.51 10.14
N SER A 481 -32.01 0.97 11.15
CA SER A 481 -32.92 1.74 11.99
C SER A 481 -32.24 2.89 12.72
N HIS A 482 -31.04 2.65 13.27
CA HIS A 482 -30.26 3.70 13.94
C HIS A 482 -29.82 4.80 12.97
N SER A 483 -29.41 4.45 11.76
CA SER A 483 -29.03 5.43 10.74
C SER A 483 -30.20 6.30 10.29
N ILE A 484 -31.39 5.70 10.11
CA ILE A 484 -32.61 6.42 9.78
C ILE A 484 -32.96 7.43 10.89
N LEU A 485 -33.00 6.98 12.15
CA LEU A 485 -33.28 7.84 13.29
C LEU A 485 -32.28 9.01 13.41
N SER A 486 -31.00 8.75 13.23
CA SER A 486 -29.94 9.76 13.28
C SER A 486 -30.14 10.82 12.18
N LEU A 487 -30.54 10.41 10.98
CA LEU A 487 -30.82 11.31 9.85
C LEU A 487 -32.09 12.13 10.07
N GLU A 488 -33.17 11.55 10.65
CA GLU A 488 -34.37 12.26 11.00
C GLU A 488 -34.10 13.38 12.02
N ILE A 489 -33.28 13.10 13.04
CA ILE A 489 -32.86 14.11 14.02
C ILE A 489 -32.06 15.21 13.31
N LEU A 490 -31.08 14.86 12.50
CA LEU A 490 -30.23 15.82 11.77
C LEU A 490 -31.07 16.76 10.89
N ILE A 491 -32.13 16.21 10.22
CA ILE A 491 -33.02 17.02 9.34
C ILE A 491 -33.94 17.92 10.16
N SER A 492 -34.32 17.49 11.37
CA SER A 492 -35.21 18.28 12.24
C SER A 492 -34.51 19.45 12.91
N GLU A 493 -33.17 19.44 13.01
CA GLU A 493 -32.37 20.50 13.60
C GLU A 493 -31.93 21.59 12.59
N VAL A 494 -32.14 21.36 11.29
CA VAL A 494 -31.85 22.29 10.18
C VAL A 494 -33.11 22.94 9.67
#